data_cd3b6e51e2410deef0782c23461fac42
#
_entry.id   cd3b6e51e2410deef0782c23461fac42
#
_cell.length_a   1.000
_cell.length_b   1.000
_cell.length_c   1.000
_cell.angle_alpha   90.00
_cell.angle_beta   90.00
_cell.angle_gamma   90.00
#
_symmetry.space_group_name_H-M   'P 1'
#
loop_
_entity.id
_entity.type
_entity.pdbx_description
1 polymer ?
#
loop_
_entity_poly.entity_id
_entity_poly.type
_entity_poly.pdbx_seq_one_letter_code
_entity_poly.pdbx_strand_id
1 'polypeptide(L)'
;NVTFRNNTLNRIITRGLLLTIRGRAVVENNHFMSNSMSGILLSDDAKSWYESGACRDVLIKDNVFDYCGEVPILIKPENRVNGGCVHKNVRIIGNTFKKYSGEVMNIKCSENIEITDNIFEQSSEIKQTDCKNVVIK
;
A
#
# COMPACT_ATOMS: atom_id res chain seq x y z
N ASN A 1 10.80 -8.60 11.18
CA ASN A 1 9.68 -7.70 11.52
C ASN A 1 10.15 -6.26 11.49
N VAL A 2 9.32 -5.36 11.01
CA VAL A 2 9.61 -3.93 10.95
C VAL A 2 8.41 -3.12 11.44
N THR A 3 8.69 -2.02 12.15
CA THR A 3 7.69 -1.02 12.51
C THR A 3 8.18 0.34 12.04
N PHE A 4 7.35 1.01 11.24
CA PHE A 4 7.59 2.34 10.71
C PHE A 4 6.46 3.25 11.18
N ARG A 5 6.75 4.13 12.15
CA ARG A 5 5.70 4.96 12.78
C ARG A 5 6.16 6.36 13.14
N ASN A 6 5.20 7.26 13.26
CA ASN A 6 5.40 8.64 13.73
C ASN A 6 6.38 9.44 12.85
N ASN A 7 6.36 9.19 11.54
CA ASN A 7 7.22 9.89 10.59
C ASN A 7 6.40 10.85 9.71
N THR A 8 7.04 11.89 9.25
CA THR A 8 6.54 12.76 8.19
C THR A 8 7.47 12.64 6.99
N LEU A 9 6.89 12.21 5.86
CA LEU A 9 7.59 12.09 4.59
C LEU A 9 7.06 13.16 3.65
N ASN A 10 7.82 14.22 3.46
CA ASN A 10 7.39 15.38 2.68
C ASN A 10 8.29 15.59 1.47
N ARG A 11 7.68 15.72 0.29
CA ARG A 11 8.37 16.00 -0.98
C ARG A 11 9.42 14.95 -1.35
N ILE A 12 9.11 13.69 -1.10
CA ILE A 12 9.97 12.60 -1.55
C ILE A 12 9.81 12.46 -3.08
N ILE A 13 10.93 12.46 -3.79
CA ILE A 13 10.95 12.43 -5.27
C ILE A 13 10.59 11.06 -5.86
N THR A 14 10.42 10.07 -5.01
CA THR A 14 9.98 8.72 -5.37
C THR A 14 8.75 8.34 -4.55
N ARG A 15 8.57 7.07 -4.26
CA ARG A 15 7.56 6.60 -3.31
C ARG A 15 7.97 6.92 -1.87
N GLY A 16 6.99 7.16 -1.01
CA GLY A 16 7.27 7.43 0.41
C GLY A 16 7.87 6.24 1.13
N LEU A 17 7.29 5.04 0.93
CA LEU A 17 7.76 3.80 1.53
C LEU A 17 7.62 2.64 0.55
N LEU A 18 8.67 1.85 0.41
CA LEU A 18 8.66 0.58 -0.32
C LEU A 18 8.75 -0.58 0.67
N LEU A 19 7.78 -1.47 0.64
CA LEU A 19 7.75 -2.68 1.45
C LEU A 19 7.95 -3.92 0.57
N THR A 20 9.00 -4.66 0.84
CA THR A 20 9.34 -5.92 0.18
C THR A 20 9.69 -7.01 1.21
N ILE A 21 9.02 -7.00 2.34
CA ILE A 21 9.36 -7.81 3.52
C ILE A 21 8.47 -9.06 3.64
N ARG A 22 9.08 -10.21 3.92
CA ARG A 22 8.35 -11.46 4.19
C ARG A 22 7.82 -11.57 5.62
N GLY A 23 8.41 -10.86 6.56
CA GLY A 23 7.97 -10.83 7.95
C GLY A 23 6.80 -9.86 8.16
N ARG A 24 6.53 -9.59 9.41
CA ARG A 24 5.49 -8.62 9.79
C ARG A 24 5.97 -7.19 9.59
N ALA A 25 5.13 -6.37 8.99
CA ALA A 25 5.34 -4.93 8.86
C ALA A 25 4.17 -4.16 9.46
N VAL A 26 4.48 -3.16 10.27
CA VAL A 26 3.50 -2.21 10.82
C VAL A 26 3.89 -0.81 10.38
N VAL A 27 2.98 -0.15 9.66
CA VAL A 27 3.13 1.23 9.18
C VAL A 27 2.01 2.04 9.80
N GLU A 28 2.31 2.79 10.85
CA GLU A 28 1.26 3.49 11.60
C GLU A 28 1.61 4.93 11.94
N ASN A 29 0.59 5.77 11.94
CA ASN A 29 0.68 7.17 12.37
C ASN A 29 1.78 7.95 11.64
N ASN A 30 1.90 7.75 10.33
CA ASN A 30 2.80 8.50 9.47
C ASN A 30 2.01 9.51 8.62
N HIS A 31 2.69 10.55 8.17
CA HIS A 31 2.14 11.55 7.28
C HIS A 31 2.94 11.55 5.97
N PHE A 32 2.31 11.11 4.89
CA PHE A 32 2.85 11.09 3.53
C PHE A 32 2.34 12.33 2.79
N MET A 33 3.22 13.29 2.52
CA MET A 33 2.87 14.58 1.92
C MET A 33 3.64 14.84 0.64
N SER A 34 2.94 15.17 -0.42
CA SER A 34 3.54 15.66 -1.67
C SER A 34 4.66 14.76 -2.22
N ASN A 35 4.47 13.45 -2.13
CA ASN A 35 5.40 12.49 -2.73
C ASN A 35 5.15 12.40 -4.24
N SER A 36 6.21 12.26 -5.03
CA SER A 36 6.08 12.23 -6.50
C SER A 36 5.47 10.94 -7.03
N MET A 37 5.57 9.86 -6.27
CA MET A 37 4.97 8.56 -6.58
C MET A 37 4.00 8.14 -5.48
N SER A 38 3.71 6.85 -5.34
CA SER A 38 2.83 6.34 -4.28
C SER A 38 3.36 6.66 -2.89
N GLY A 39 2.45 6.86 -1.94
CA GLY A 39 2.83 6.95 -0.53
C GLY A 39 3.44 5.65 -0.04
N ILE A 40 2.74 4.53 -0.26
CA ILE A 40 3.22 3.19 0.09
C ILE A 40 3.12 2.28 -1.13
N LEU A 41 4.20 1.58 -1.44
CA LEU A 41 4.25 0.51 -2.44
C LEU A 41 4.61 -0.82 -1.77
N LEU A 42 3.74 -1.83 -1.90
CA LEU A 42 4.07 -3.22 -1.61
C LEU A 42 4.47 -3.93 -2.91
N SER A 43 5.67 -4.46 -2.95
CA SER A 43 6.21 -5.17 -4.10
C SER A 43 7.02 -6.40 -3.68
N ASP A 44 7.45 -7.22 -4.62
CA ASP A 44 8.28 -8.40 -4.37
C ASP A 44 9.59 -8.41 -5.15
N ASP A 45 9.80 -7.43 -6.00
CA ASP A 45 11.00 -7.26 -6.84
C ASP A 45 11.42 -8.52 -7.62
N ALA A 46 10.45 -9.32 -8.03
CA ALA A 46 10.71 -10.59 -8.72
C ALA A 46 11.26 -10.42 -10.14
N LYS A 47 11.27 -9.20 -10.66
CA LYS A 47 11.62 -8.91 -12.06
C LYS A 47 13.07 -8.42 -12.25
N SER A 48 13.60 -7.71 -11.29
CA SER A 48 14.83 -6.93 -11.47
C SER A 48 15.98 -7.35 -10.53
N TRP A 49 15.84 -7.08 -9.26
CA TRP A 49 16.92 -7.20 -8.30
C TRP A 49 16.89 -8.48 -7.46
N TYR A 50 15.74 -9.13 -7.38
CA TYR A 50 15.52 -10.36 -6.60
C TYR A 50 15.87 -10.22 -5.11
N GLU A 51 15.70 -9.02 -4.57
CA GLU A 51 16.13 -8.69 -3.21
C GLU A 51 15.21 -9.22 -2.13
N SER A 52 13.95 -9.46 -2.44
CA SER A 52 12.97 -9.84 -1.43
C SER A 52 11.83 -10.66 -2.02
N GLY A 53 10.93 -11.09 -1.15
CA GLY A 53 9.75 -11.86 -1.51
C GLY A 53 8.45 -11.17 -1.12
N ALA A 54 7.38 -11.92 -1.28
CA ALA A 54 6.01 -11.46 -1.03
C ALA A 54 5.79 -11.05 0.43
N CYS A 55 5.05 -9.95 0.63
CA CYS A 55 4.58 -9.54 1.95
C CYS A 55 3.52 -10.51 2.47
N ARG A 56 3.60 -10.89 3.75
CA ARG A 56 2.76 -11.93 4.36
C ARG A 56 1.92 -11.47 5.55
N ASP A 57 2.26 -10.35 6.17
CA ASP A 57 1.50 -9.77 7.28
C ASP A 57 1.83 -8.27 7.36
N VAL A 58 0.92 -7.44 6.85
CA VAL A 58 1.12 -5.99 6.79
C VAL A 58 -0.06 -5.28 7.42
N LEU A 59 0.23 -4.36 8.34
CA LEU A 59 -0.74 -3.45 8.91
C LEU A 59 -0.39 -2.01 8.53
N ILE A 60 -1.29 -1.36 7.81
CA ILE A 60 -1.20 0.07 7.45
C ILE A 60 -2.32 0.79 8.20
N LYS A 61 -1.98 1.52 9.26
CA LYS A 61 -2.97 2.03 10.20
C LYS A 61 -2.75 3.49 10.56
N ASP A 62 -3.83 4.25 10.64
CA ASP A 62 -3.85 5.62 11.15
C ASP A 62 -2.84 6.56 10.46
N ASN A 63 -2.54 6.33 9.19
CA ASN A 63 -1.68 7.21 8.41
C ASN A 63 -2.51 8.30 7.71
N VAL A 64 -1.86 9.41 7.39
CA VAL A 64 -2.43 10.47 6.57
C VAL A 64 -1.70 10.52 5.22
N PHE A 65 -2.46 10.48 4.13
CA PHE A 65 -1.97 10.64 2.77
C PHE A 65 -2.47 11.97 2.22
N ASP A 66 -1.59 12.94 2.09
CA ASP A 66 -1.90 14.28 1.64
C ASP A 66 -1.15 14.59 0.34
N TYR A 67 -1.76 14.22 -0.77
CA TYR A 67 -1.24 14.29 -2.12
C TYR A 67 -0.05 13.35 -2.37
N CYS A 68 -0.29 12.36 -3.19
CA CYS A 68 0.73 11.53 -3.82
C CYS A 68 0.60 11.69 -5.34
N GLY A 69 1.71 11.76 -6.06
CA GLY A 69 1.71 11.92 -7.51
C GLY A 69 1.15 10.72 -8.27
N GLU A 70 1.14 9.57 -7.62
CA GLU A 70 0.47 8.34 -8.05
C GLU A 70 -0.55 7.90 -7.00
N VAL A 71 -1.10 6.72 -7.16
CA VAL A 71 -2.04 6.11 -6.20
C VAL A 71 -1.43 6.07 -4.80
N PRO A 72 -2.10 6.59 -3.77
CA PRO A 72 -1.56 6.61 -2.41
C PRO A 72 -1.07 5.26 -1.89
N ILE A 73 -1.85 4.19 -2.07
CA ILE A 73 -1.43 2.83 -1.72
C ILE A 73 -1.48 1.95 -2.97
N LEU A 74 -0.31 1.45 -3.36
CA LEU A 74 -0.14 0.56 -4.50
C LEU A 74 0.40 -0.80 -4.03
N ILE A 75 -0.36 -1.86 -4.31
CA ILE A 75 0.07 -3.24 -4.07
C ILE A 75 0.24 -3.90 -5.43
N LYS A 76 1.48 -4.00 -5.87
CA LYS A 76 1.81 -4.46 -7.21
C LYS A 76 3.02 -5.37 -7.19
N PRO A 77 2.82 -6.68 -7.15
CA PRO A 77 3.92 -7.62 -7.35
C PRO A 77 4.45 -7.54 -8.78
N GLU A 78 5.74 -7.78 -8.95
CA GLU A 78 6.43 -7.73 -10.25
C GLU A 78 6.54 -9.11 -10.92
N ASN A 79 5.69 -10.05 -10.58
CA ASN A 79 5.70 -11.38 -11.17
C ASN A 79 5.44 -11.34 -12.66
N ARG A 80 6.26 -12.06 -13.42
CA ARG A 80 6.12 -12.15 -14.89
C ARG A 80 4.99 -13.09 -15.31
N VAL A 81 4.67 -14.06 -14.47
CA VAL A 81 3.61 -15.03 -14.71
C VAL A 81 2.58 -14.89 -13.61
N ASN A 82 1.31 -14.87 -13.99
CA ASN A 82 0.22 -14.84 -13.02
C ASN A 82 0.12 -16.20 -12.31
N GLY A 83 0.86 -16.37 -11.24
CA GLY A 83 0.92 -17.55 -10.39
C GLY A 83 -0.03 -17.53 -9.20
N GLY A 84 -1.06 -16.65 -9.21
CA GLY A 84 -2.00 -16.49 -8.12
C GLY A 84 -1.66 -15.35 -7.18
N CYS A 85 -2.14 -15.43 -5.94
CA CYS A 85 -1.98 -14.36 -4.96
C CYS A 85 -0.58 -14.33 -4.37
N VAL A 86 0.10 -13.19 -4.51
CA VAL A 86 1.48 -12.97 -4.06
C VAL A 86 1.51 -12.41 -2.66
N HIS A 87 0.92 -11.22 -2.45
CA HIS A 87 0.84 -10.61 -1.13
C HIS A 87 -0.37 -11.13 -0.36
N LYS A 88 -0.23 -11.29 0.95
CA LYS A 88 -1.29 -11.86 1.79
C LYS A 88 -1.41 -11.14 3.12
N ASN A 89 -2.62 -11.16 3.67
CA ASN A 89 -2.92 -10.65 5.00
C ASN A 89 -2.51 -9.18 5.17
N VAL A 90 -3.08 -8.31 4.34
CA VAL A 90 -2.86 -6.87 4.39
C VAL A 90 -4.08 -6.19 4.99
N ARG A 91 -3.87 -5.42 6.04
CA ARG A 91 -4.92 -4.64 6.72
C ARG A 91 -4.64 -3.16 6.55
N ILE A 92 -5.60 -2.43 6.01
CA ILE A 92 -5.54 -0.99 5.76
C ILE A 92 -6.67 -0.34 6.55
N ILE A 93 -6.36 0.18 7.74
CA ILE A 93 -7.36 0.52 8.75
C ILE A 93 -7.17 1.95 9.27
N GLY A 94 -8.24 2.73 9.29
CA GLY A 94 -8.27 4.04 9.96
C GLY A 94 -7.38 5.11 9.32
N ASN A 95 -6.99 4.94 8.06
CA ASN A 95 -6.17 5.94 7.37
C ASN A 95 -7.01 7.09 6.83
N THR A 96 -6.42 8.26 6.69
CA THR A 96 -7.08 9.44 6.09
C THR A 96 -6.42 9.78 4.76
N PHE A 97 -7.24 9.88 3.71
CA PHE A 97 -6.81 10.23 2.35
C PHE A 97 -7.36 11.59 1.99
N LYS A 98 -6.50 12.61 1.89
CA LYS A 98 -6.92 14.01 1.70
C LYS A 98 -7.01 14.42 0.24
N LYS A 99 -5.90 14.34 -0.49
CA LYS A 99 -5.84 14.74 -1.91
C LYS A 99 -5.26 13.62 -2.75
N TYR A 100 -5.96 13.26 -3.81
CA TYR A 100 -5.56 12.22 -4.77
C TYR A 100 -6.36 12.41 -6.07
N SER A 101 -5.93 11.79 -7.15
CA SER A 101 -6.54 11.95 -8.47
C SER A 101 -7.64 10.92 -8.77
N GLY A 102 -8.49 10.61 -7.79
CA GLY A 102 -9.62 9.68 -7.95
C GLY A 102 -9.33 8.28 -7.44
N GLU A 103 -8.29 7.62 -7.92
CA GLU A 103 -7.86 6.31 -7.47
C GLU A 103 -7.02 6.42 -6.20
N VAL A 104 -7.47 5.77 -5.14
CA VAL A 104 -6.83 5.85 -3.81
C VAL A 104 -6.02 4.61 -3.48
N MET A 105 -6.44 3.47 -3.98
CA MET A 105 -5.75 2.19 -3.83
C MET A 105 -5.84 1.39 -5.13
N ASN A 106 -4.75 0.71 -5.45
CA ASN A 106 -4.72 -0.25 -6.55
C ASN A 106 -4.05 -1.53 -6.05
N ILE A 107 -4.80 -2.62 -6.00
CA ILE A 107 -4.39 -3.86 -5.36
C ILE A 107 -4.41 -4.98 -6.39
N LYS A 108 -3.26 -5.60 -6.60
CA LYS A 108 -3.09 -6.67 -7.59
C LYS A 108 -2.55 -7.94 -6.96
N CYS A 109 -3.03 -9.08 -7.44
CA CYS A 109 -2.52 -10.42 -7.12
C CYS A 109 -2.31 -10.65 -5.61
N SER A 110 -3.35 -10.37 -4.82
CA SER A 110 -3.27 -10.42 -3.35
C SER A 110 -4.49 -11.12 -2.75
N GLU A 111 -4.35 -11.66 -1.55
CA GLU A 111 -5.45 -12.31 -0.84
C GLU A 111 -5.50 -11.92 0.64
N ASN A 112 -6.67 -12.04 1.24
CA ASN A 112 -6.96 -11.66 2.62
C ASN A 112 -6.63 -10.19 2.87
N ILE A 113 -7.35 -9.31 2.18
CA ILE A 113 -7.19 -7.86 2.29
C ILE A 113 -8.36 -7.30 3.08
N GLU A 114 -8.09 -6.55 4.11
CA GLU A 114 -9.09 -5.83 4.90
C GLU A 114 -8.87 -4.32 4.76
N ILE A 115 -9.91 -3.61 4.33
CA ILE A 115 -9.91 -2.15 4.15
C ILE A 115 -11.09 -1.60 4.94
N THR A 116 -10.84 -1.07 6.13
CA THR A 116 -11.91 -0.67 7.05
C THR A 116 -11.62 0.67 7.73
N ASP A 117 -12.68 1.38 8.06
CA ASP A 117 -12.63 2.62 8.85
C ASP A 117 -11.73 3.72 8.28
N ASN A 118 -11.45 3.71 6.97
CA ASN A 118 -10.67 4.76 6.33
C ASN A 118 -11.55 5.96 5.99
N ILE A 119 -10.95 7.14 6.02
CA ILE A 119 -11.61 8.41 5.71
C ILE A 119 -11.13 8.91 4.36
N PHE A 120 -12.06 9.12 3.43
CA PHE A 120 -11.81 9.64 2.10
C PHE A 120 -12.43 11.04 1.99
N GLU A 121 -11.61 12.07 1.83
CA GLU A 121 -12.08 13.47 1.78
C GLU A 121 -12.65 13.86 0.41
N GLN A 122 -12.55 12.99 -0.58
CA GLN A 122 -13.14 13.19 -1.90
C GLN A 122 -13.61 11.86 -2.50
N SER A 123 -14.26 11.89 -3.65
CA SER A 123 -14.66 10.68 -4.37
C SER A 123 -13.45 9.79 -4.65
N SER A 124 -13.54 8.51 -4.31
CA SER A 124 -12.41 7.58 -4.34
C SER A 124 -12.75 6.29 -5.06
N GLU A 125 -11.75 5.73 -5.73
CA GLU A 125 -11.81 4.42 -6.37
C GLU A 125 -10.75 3.50 -5.78
N ILE A 126 -11.17 2.27 -5.44
CA ILE A 126 -10.29 1.19 -5.02
C ILE A 126 -10.31 0.13 -6.12
N LYS A 127 -9.22 0.01 -6.87
CA LYS A 127 -9.09 -0.99 -7.93
C LYS A 127 -8.54 -2.29 -7.39
N GLN A 128 -9.09 -3.39 -7.88
CA GLN A 128 -8.68 -4.74 -7.53
C GLN A 128 -8.51 -5.57 -8.80
N THR A 129 -7.41 -6.29 -8.91
CA THR A 129 -7.13 -7.18 -10.04
C THR A 129 -6.51 -8.48 -9.51
N ASP A 130 -7.13 -9.62 -9.84
CA ASP A 130 -6.66 -10.95 -9.43
C ASP A 130 -6.51 -11.07 -7.90
N CYS A 131 -7.46 -10.55 -7.15
CA CYS A 131 -7.49 -10.59 -5.70
C CYS A 131 -8.53 -11.60 -5.20
N LYS A 132 -8.30 -12.15 -4.01
CA LYS A 132 -9.20 -13.04 -3.30
C LYS A 132 -9.46 -12.55 -1.89
N ASN A 133 -10.68 -12.74 -1.39
CA ASN A 133 -11.07 -12.42 -0.03
C ASN A 133 -10.70 -10.97 0.36
N VAL A 134 -11.29 -10.01 -0.36
CA VAL A 134 -11.13 -8.58 -0.07
C VAL A 134 -12.40 -8.08 0.63
N VAL A 135 -12.23 -7.51 1.81
CA VAL A 135 -13.31 -6.94 2.62
C VAL A 135 -13.12 -5.44 2.70
N ILE A 136 -14.13 -4.69 2.28
CA ILE A 136 -14.14 -3.22 2.31
C ILE A 136 -15.35 -2.77 3.13
N LYS A 137 -15.10 -2.00 4.17
CA LYS A 137 -16.15 -1.46 5.05
C LYS A 137 -15.99 0.03 5.30
#